data_6e0b1f2e40d9292630a012dbe747324b
#
_entry.id   6e0b1f2e40d9292630a012dbe747324b
#
_cell.length_a   1.000
_cell.length_b   1.000
_cell.length_c   1.000
_cell.angle_alpha   90.00
_cell.angle_beta   90.00
_cell.angle_gamma   90.00
#
_symmetry.space_group_name_H-M   'P 1'
#
loop_
_entity.id
_entity.type
_entity.pdbx_description
1 polymer ?
#
loop_
_entity_poly.entity_id
_entity_poly.type
_entity_poly.pdbx_seq_one_letter_code
_entity_poly.pdbx_strand_id
1 'polypeptide(L)'
;MSFAIVAAIAVSTAATAYGQVQAGKIQQNEFERQAEEEKIAAEGRELQRKQELNKVLAANAVSASMSGQTGEGTPESIALESSKQIGSSEGMINLSDKLKRAQLRRQGANARSMANIGATSTLLKGGASVYKQGESTNWTA
;
A
#
# COMPACT_ATOMS: atom_id res chain seq x y z
N MET A 1 -15.21 21.93 -43.49
CA MET A 1 -14.33 22.18 -42.33
C MET A 1 -14.71 21.39 -41.07
N SER A 2 -15.92 20.85 -40.95
CA SER A 2 -16.42 20.18 -39.74
C SER A 2 -15.75 18.84 -39.39
N PHE A 3 -15.32 18.08 -40.38
CA PHE A 3 -14.75 16.75 -40.14
C PHE A 3 -13.40 16.79 -39.36
N ALA A 4 -12.58 17.77 -39.65
CA ALA A 4 -11.29 17.95 -38.98
C ALA A 4 -11.45 18.28 -37.49
N ILE A 5 -12.48 19.04 -37.10
CA ILE A 5 -12.76 19.36 -35.69
C ILE A 5 -13.25 18.15 -34.93
N VAL A 6 -14.15 17.36 -35.52
CA VAL A 6 -14.66 16.12 -34.92
C VAL A 6 -13.51 15.09 -34.71
N ALA A 7 -12.64 14.94 -35.71
CA ALA A 7 -11.48 14.08 -35.60
C ALA A 7 -10.49 14.56 -34.50
N ALA A 8 -10.26 15.87 -34.40
CA ALA A 8 -9.39 16.42 -33.36
C ALA A 8 -9.94 16.18 -31.94
N ILE A 9 -11.25 16.35 -31.73
CA ILE A 9 -11.90 16.07 -30.43
C ILE A 9 -11.79 14.56 -30.09
N ALA A 10 -12.05 13.67 -31.04
CA ALA A 10 -11.97 12.23 -30.82
C ALA A 10 -10.54 11.79 -30.44
N VAL A 11 -9.52 12.30 -31.12
CA VAL A 11 -8.10 11.98 -30.83
C VAL A 11 -7.68 12.55 -29.48
N SER A 12 -8.04 13.77 -29.15
CA SER A 12 -7.67 14.40 -27.87
C SER A 12 -8.33 13.71 -26.66
N THR A 13 -9.59 13.28 -26.78
CA THR A 13 -10.28 12.55 -25.71
C THR A 13 -9.71 11.14 -25.52
N ALA A 14 -9.37 10.45 -26.60
CA ALA A 14 -8.71 9.14 -26.53
C ALA A 14 -7.32 9.24 -25.87
N ALA A 15 -6.52 10.24 -26.25
CA ALA A 15 -5.21 10.49 -25.65
C ALA A 15 -5.31 10.81 -24.16
N THR A 16 -6.28 11.63 -23.76
CA THR A 16 -6.52 11.97 -22.35
C THR A 16 -6.97 10.76 -21.55
N ALA A 17 -7.89 9.95 -22.06
CA ALA A 17 -8.34 8.72 -21.41
C ALA A 17 -7.18 7.71 -21.24
N TYR A 18 -6.36 7.55 -22.27
CA TYR A 18 -5.16 6.70 -22.18
C TYR A 18 -4.18 7.21 -21.12
N GLY A 19 -3.92 8.52 -21.08
CA GLY A 19 -3.08 9.16 -20.07
C GLY A 19 -3.59 8.91 -18.64
N GLN A 20 -4.90 9.00 -18.41
CA GLN A 20 -5.52 8.71 -17.10
C GLN A 20 -5.32 7.25 -16.68
N VAL A 21 -5.52 6.29 -17.57
CA VAL A 21 -5.27 4.85 -17.29
C VAL A 21 -3.80 4.62 -16.97
N GLN A 22 -2.91 5.24 -17.71
CA GLN A 22 -1.47 5.12 -17.48
C GLN A 22 -1.05 5.72 -16.13
N ALA A 23 -1.57 6.89 -15.78
CA ALA A 23 -1.37 7.52 -14.49
C ALA A 23 -1.86 6.62 -13.33
N GLY A 24 -3.03 5.99 -13.48
CA GLY A 24 -3.56 5.05 -12.51
C GLY A 24 -2.69 3.82 -12.32
N LYS A 25 -2.08 3.29 -13.38
CA LYS A 25 -1.11 2.19 -13.30
C LYS A 25 0.17 2.60 -12.59
N ILE A 26 0.68 3.81 -12.87
CA ILE A 26 1.88 4.33 -12.20
C ILE A 26 1.62 4.49 -10.72
N GLN A 27 0.47 5.06 -10.33
CA GLN A 27 0.08 5.19 -8.92
C GLN A 27 -0.08 3.82 -8.24
N GLN A 28 -0.68 2.84 -8.90
CA GLN A 28 -0.78 1.48 -8.36
C GLN A 28 0.61 0.90 -8.09
N ASN A 29 1.52 0.97 -9.07
CA ASN A 29 2.88 0.46 -8.92
C ASN A 29 3.64 1.16 -7.80
N GLU A 30 3.41 2.47 -7.61
CA GLU A 30 4.00 3.24 -6.51
C GLU A 30 3.52 2.74 -5.15
N PHE A 31 2.22 2.50 -4.97
CA PHE A 31 1.68 1.94 -3.74
C PHE A 31 2.15 0.50 -3.49
N GLU A 32 2.29 -0.32 -4.54
CA GLU A 32 2.85 -1.66 -4.44
C GLU A 32 4.32 -1.61 -3.98
N ARG A 33 5.12 -0.69 -4.55
CA ARG A 33 6.49 -0.46 -4.12
C ARG A 33 6.57 0.00 -2.66
N GLN A 34 5.74 0.95 -2.25
CA GLN A 34 5.66 1.38 -0.84
C GLN A 34 5.27 0.23 0.09
N ALA A 35 4.38 -0.67 -0.34
CA ALA A 35 4.01 -1.85 0.44
C ALA A 35 5.17 -2.84 0.58
N GLU A 36 6.03 -2.99 -0.45
CA GLU A 36 7.25 -3.81 -0.38
C GLU A 36 8.32 -3.15 0.51
N GLU A 37 8.54 -1.85 0.40
CA GLU A 37 9.44 -1.10 1.27
C GLU A 37 9.02 -1.21 2.75
N GLU A 38 7.72 -1.07 3.04
CA GLU A 38 7.19 -1.25 4.40
C GLU A 38 7.36 -2.70 4.90
N LYS A 39 7.29 -3.70 4.02
CA LYS A 39 7.58 -5.09 4.37
C LYS A 39 9.03 -5.26 4.82
N ILE A 40 9.98 -4.73 4.05
CA ILE A 40 11.42 -4.78 4.38
C ILE A 40 11.69 -4.05 5.70
N ALA A 41 11.10 -2.87 5.88
CA ALA A 41 11.22 -2.10 7.11
C ALA A 41 10.64 -2.85 8.33
N ALA A 42 9.51 -3.55 8.16
CA ALA A 42 8.89 -4.36 9.21
C ALA A 42 9.79 -5.55 9.60
N GLU A 43 10.37 -6.25 8.61
CA GLU A 43 11.32 -7.35 8.84
C GLU A 43 12.59 -6.85 9.58
N GLY A 44 13.09 -5.67 9.22
CA GLY A 44 14.20 -5.03 9.92
C GLY A 44 13.88 -4.71 11.37
N ARG A 45 12.70 -4.14 11.65
CA ARG A 45 12.23 -3.88 13.02
C ARG A 45 12.05 -5.18 13.84
N GLU A 46 11.56 -6.24 13.22
CA GLU A 46 11.43 -7.54 13.87
C GLU A 46 12.80 -8.12 14.24
N LEU A 47 13.77 -8.04 13.34
CA LEU A 47 15.13 -8.51 13.61
C LEU A 47 15.80 -7.73 14.76
N GLN A 48 15.65 -6.41 14.78
CA GLN A 48 16.16 -5.58 15.88
C GLN A 48 15.56 -5.97 17.22
N ARG A 49 14.23 -6.14 17.28
CA ARG A 49 13.55 -6.58 18.52
C ARG A 49 14.02 -7.96 18.99
N LYS A 50 14.23 -8.91 18.08
CA LYS A 50 14.78 -10.22 18.43
C LYS A 50 16.20 -10.12 18.99
N GLN A 51 17.02 -9.24 18.44
CA GLN A 51 18.38 -8.98 18.95
C GLN A 51 18.33 -8.34 20.34
N GLU A 52 17.45 -7.37 20.58
CA GLU A 52 17.27 -6.74 21.88
C GLU A 52 16.76 -7.74 22.90
N LEU A 53 15.78 -8.57 22.56
CA LEU A 53 15.31 -9.64 23.42
C LEU A 53 16.43 -10.60 23.81
N ASN A 54 17.23 -11.05 22.85
CA ASN A 54 18.36 -11.94 23.11
C ASN A 54 19.39 -11.29 24.05
N LYS A 55 19.66 -9.99 23.89
CA LYS A 55 20.55 -9.25 24.81
C LYS A 55 19.99 -9.19 26.22
N VAL A 56 18.69 -8.91 26.37
CA VAL A 56 18.04 -8.86 27.69
C VAL A 56 18.04 -10.23 28.35
N LEU A 57 17.71 -11.28 27.60
CA LEU A 57 17.74 -12.66 28.10
C LEU A 57 19.16 -13.07 28.53
N ALA A 58 20.18 -12.76 27.73
CA ALA A 58 21.56 -13.02 28.07
C ALA A 58 22.02 -12.25 29.32
N ALA A 59 21.67 -10.97 29.44
CA ALA A 59 21.97 -10.16 30.62
C ALA A 59 21.31 -10.72 31.89
N ASN A 60 20.05 -11.16 31.79
CA ASN A 60 19.33 -11.78 32.89
C ASN A 60 19.95 -13.11 33.29
N ALA A 61 20.38 -13.94 32.32
CA ALA A 61 21.07 -15.20 32.60
C ALA A 61 22.41 -15.00 33.32
N VAL A 62 23.20 -13.99 32.90
CA VAL A 62 24.46 -13.63 33.57
C VAL A 62 24.20 -13.12 34.98
N SER A 63 23.21 -12.24 35.17
CA SER A 63 22.85 -11.72 36.50
C SER A 63 22.39 -12.84 37.45
N ALA A 64 21.59 -13.79 36.97
CA ALA A 64 21.16 -14.92 37.76
C ALA A 64 22.34 -15.83 38.14
N SER A 65 23.30 -16.07 37.25
CA SER A 65 24.49 -16.87 37.54
C SER A 65 25.44 -16.19 38.54
N MET A 66 25.56 -14.87 38.51
CA MET A 66 26.39 -14.10 39.44
C MET A 66 25.77 -13.95 40.83
N SER A 67 24.45 -13.99 40.96
CA SER A 67 23.75 -13.87 42.25
C SER A 67 23.71 -15.19 43.04
N GLY A 68 24.23 -16.30 42.48
CA GLY A 68 24.23 -17.61 43.15
C GLY A 68 22.84 -18.21 43.36
N GLN A 69 21.81 -17.58 42.82
CA GLN A 69 20.46 -18.14 42.83
C GLN A 69 20.34 -19.17 41.71
N THR A 70 20.35 -20.43 42.12
CA THR A 70 19.94 -21.55 41.25
C THR A 70 18.52 -21.27 40.78
N GLY A 71 18.26 -21.39 39.45
CA GLY A 71 17.07 -20.93 38.73
C GLY A 71 15.71 -21.51 39.17
N GLU A 72 15.58 -22.00 40.40
CA GLU A 72 14.32 -22.42 40.99
C GLU A 72 13.71 -21.22 41.76
N GLY A 73 12.84 -20.48 41.09
CA GLY A 73 12.11 -19.37 41.72
C GLY A 73 11.98 -18.15 40.81
N THR A 74 11.89 -16.99 41.43
CA THR A 74 11.57 -15.68 40.86
C THR A 74 12.24 -15.26 39.52
N PRO A 75 13.52 -15.61 39.22
CA PRO A 75 14.13 -15.22 37.94
C PRO A 75 13.53 -15.93 36.72
N GLU A 76 13.12 -17.19 36.85
CA GLU A 76 12.53 -17.97 35.76
C GLU A 76 11.09 -17.51 35.45
N SER A 77 10.33 -17.21 36.51
CA SER A 77 8.98 -16.62 36.35
C SER A 77 9.01 -15.25 35.72
N ILE A 78 9.99 -14.39 36.05
CA ILE A 78 10.17 -13.06 35.44
C ILE A 78 10.61 -13.20 33.99
N ALA A 79 11.50 -14.12 33.66
CA ALA A 79 11.91 -14.37 32.27
C ALA A 79 10.74 -14.90 31.43
N LEU A 80 9.92 -15.79 31.99
CA LEU A 80 8.73 -16.33 31.31
C LEU A 80 7.65 -15.25 31.10
N GLU A 81 7.38 -14.44 32.11
CA GLU A 81 6.42 -13.34 32.01
C GLU A 81 6.90 -12.28 31.01
N SER A 82 8.18 -11.89 31.05
CA SER A 82 8.78 -10.97 30.08
C SER A 82 8.71 -11.52 28.67
N SER A 83 8.95 -12.81 28.45
CA SER A 83 8.84 -13.43 27.12
C SER A 83 7.40 -13.48 26.60
N LYS A 84 6.41 -13.73 27.47
CA LYS A 84 4.99 -13.68 27.11
C LYS A 84 4.54 -12.27 26.74
N GLN A 85 4.95 -11.27 27.50
CA GLN A 85 4.60 -9.86 27.26
C GLN A 85 5.23 -9.37 25.95
N ILE A 86 6.47 -9.75 25.67
CA ILE A 86 7.14 -9.41 24.40
C ILE A 86 6.47 -10.16 23.25
N GLY A 87 6.15 -11.44 23.38
CA GLY A 87 5.46 -12.21 22.36
C GLY A 87 4.08 -11.65 22.00
N SER A 88 3.31 -11.16 22.98
CA SER A 88 2.02 -10.51 22.73
C SER A 88 2.17 -9.16 22.03
N SER A 89 3.15 -8.35 22.41
CA SER A 89 3.45 -7.08 21.74
C SER A 89 3.99 -7.27 20.33
N GLU A 90 4.81 -8.28 20.07
CA GLU A 90 5.24 -8.67 18.71
C GLU A 90 4.06 -9.06 17.82
N GLY A 91 3.10 -9.79 18.36
CA GLY A 91 1.88 -10.17 17.64
C GLY A 91 1.07 -8.95 17.19
N MET A 92 0.90 -7.95 18.07
CA MET A 92 0.20 -6.71 17.75
C MET A 92 0.93 -5.86 16.70
N ILE A 93 2.24 -5.73 16.81
CA ILE A 93 3.05 -4.96 15.86
C ILE A 93 3.05 -5.63 14.50
N ASN A 94 3.19 -6.97 14.43
CA ASN A 94 3.10 -7.72 13.19
C ASN A 94 1.74 -7.57 12.51
N LEU A 95 0.67 -7.54 13.29
CA LEU A 95 -0.69 -7.30 12.78
C LEU A 95 -0.82 -5.88 12.23
N SER A 96 -0.31 -4.88 12.95
CA SER A 96 -0.29 -3.48 12.50
C SER A 96 0.46 -3.31 11.17
N ASP A 97 1.64 -3.92 11.05
CA ASP A 97 2.44 -3.87 9.81
C ASP A 97 1.73 -4.57 8.63
N LYS A 98 1.03 -5.68 8.89
CA LYS A 98 0.21 -6.36 7.88
C LYS A 98 -0.98 -5.52 7.44
N LEU A 99 -1.66 -4.86 8.38
CA LEU A 99 -2.79 -3.97 8.07
C LEU A 99 -2.34 -2.77 7.24
N LYS A 100 -1.22 -2.14 7.59
CA LYS A 100 -0.65 -1.02 6.85
C LYS A 100 -0.32 -1.40 5.39
N ARG A 101 0.32 -2.55 5.17
CA ARG A 101 0.58 -3.07 3.82
C ARG A 101 -0.69 -3.39 3.04
N ALA A 102 -1.69 -3.99 3.70
CA ALA A 102 -2.99 -4.25 3.08
C ALA A 102 -3.70 -2.95 2.70
N GLN A 103 -3.58 -1.90 3.51
CA GLN A 103 -4.13 -0.58 3.23
C GLN A 103 -3.46 0.06 2.01
N LEU A 104 -2.13 0.03 1.91
CA LEU A 104 -1.38 0.54 0.76
C LEU A 104 -1.80 -0.18 -0.53
N ARG A 105 -1.91 -1.51 -0.52
CA ARG A 105 -2.38 -2.27 -1.68
C ARG A 105 -3.82 -1.93 -2.08
N ARG A 106 -4.71 -1.69 -1.11
CA ARG A 106 -6.08 -1.24 -1.39
C ARG A 106 -6.10 0.17 -1.99
N GLN A 107 -5.25 1.07 -1.50
CA GLN A 107 -5.11 2.42 -2.07
C GLN A 107 -4.63 2.35 -3.53
N GLY A 108 -3.66 1.50 -3.84
CA GLY A 108 -3.21 1.27 -5.21
C GLY A 108 -4.31 0.73 -6.13
N ALA A 109 -5.06 -0.27 -5.68
CA ALA A 109 -6.19 -0.82 -6.42
C ALA A 109 -7.29 0.24 -6.66
N ASN A 110 -7.59 1.05 -5.64
CA ASN A 110 -8.56 2.14 -5.75
C ASN A 110 -8.08 3.24 -6.72
N ALA A 111 -6.81 3.62 -6.69
CA ALA A 111 -6.24 4.59 -7.61
C ALA A 111 -6.40 4.14 -9.06
N ARG A 112 -6.10 2.87 -9.35
CA ARG A 112 -6.33 2.29 -10.67
C ARG A 112 -7.80 2.26 -11.07
N SER A 113 -8.68 1.88 -10.15
CA SER A 113 -10.14 1.85 -10.40
C SER A 113 -10.68 3.25 -10.71
N MET A 114 -10.28 4.25 -9.92
CA MET A 114 -10.66 5.65 -10.16
C MET A 114 -10.14 6.18 -11.50
N ALA A 115 -8.91 5.83 -11.87
CA ALA A 115 -8.34 6.20 -13.16
C ALA A 115 -9.12 5.58 -14.34
N ASN A 116 -9.54 4.33 -14.22
CA ASN A 116 -10.37 3.66 -15.22
C ASN A 116 -11.76 4.30 -15.33
N ILE A 117 -12.41 4.63 -14.21
CA ILE A 117 -13.69 5.32 -14.17
C ILE A 117 -13.55 6.74 -14.80
N GLY A 118 -12.48 7.45 -14.44
CA GLY A 118 -12.16 8.75 -15.03
C GLY A 118 -11.98 8.67 -16.55
N ALA A 119 -11.20 7.70 -17.02
CA ALA A 119 -10.99 7.47 -18.45
C ALA A 119 -12.31 7.17 -19.18
N THR A 120 -13.16 6.30 -18.61
CA THR A 120 -14.47 5.98 -19.18
C THR A 120 -15.37 7.21 -19.23
N SER A 121 -15.41 8.03 -18.17
CA SER A 121 -16.19 9.26 -18.14
C SER A 121 -15.68 10.29 -19.15
N THR A 122 -14.38 10.37 -19.36
CA THR A 122 -13.77 11.24 -20.37
C THR A 122 -14.18 10.81 -21.78
N LEU A 123 -14.15 9.52 -22.08
CA LEU A 123 -14.62 8.98 -23.38
C LEU A 123 -16.10 9.25 -23.61
N LEU A 124 -16.95 9.06 -22.59
CA LEU A 124 -18.38 9.34 -22.69
C LEU A 124 -18.67 10.83 -22.95
N LYS A 125 -17.97 11.73 -22.24
CA LYS A 125 -18.08 13.18 -22.46
C LYS A 125 -17.58 13.57 -23.85
N GLY A 126 -16.47 13.02 -24.29
CA GLY A 126 -15.94 13.23 -25.64
C GLY A 126 -16.91 12.75 -26.71
N GLY A 127 -17.49 11.56 -26.57
CA GLY A 127 -18.51 11.04 -27.47
C GLY A 127 -19.76 11.90 -27.53
N ALA A 128 -20.25 12.36 -26.37
CA ALA A 128 -21.40 13.27 -26.31
C ALA A 128 -21.11 14.65 -26.97
N SER A 129 -19.90 15.16 -26.85
CA SER A 129 -19.51 16.43 -27.50
C SER A 129 -19.42 16.26 -29.02
N VAL A 130 -18.91 15.16 -29.51
CA VAL A 130 -18.88 14.81 -30.94
C VAL A 130 -20.29 14.70 -31.48
N TYR A 131 -21.20 14.03 -30.76
CA TYR A 131 -22.59 13.89 -31.17
C TYR A 131 -23.29 15.25 -31.28
N LYS A 132 -23.18 16.09 -30.27
CA LYS A 132 -23.76 17.47 -30.30
C LYS A 132 -23.20 18.32 -31.44
N GLN A 133 -21.92 18.22 -31.72
CA GLN A 133 -21.28 18.93 -32.82
C GLN A 133 -21.79 18.44 -34.18
N GLY A 134 -22.01 17.13 -34.32
CA GLY A 134 -22.58 16.52 -35.53
C GLY A 134 -24.01 16.98 -35.77
N GLU A 135 -24.83 17.09 -34.73
CA GLU A 135 -26.22 17.59 -34.82
C GLU A 135 -26.28 19.05 -35.19
N SER A 136 -25.37 19.89 -34.66
CA SER A 136 -25.30 21.32 -34.99
C SER A 136 -24.82 21.61 -36.41
N THR A 137 -24.17 20.64 -37.06
CA THR A 137 -23.66 20.81 -38.45
C THR A 137 -24.58 20.22 -39.53
N ASN A 138 -25.83 19.86 -39.18
CA ASN A 138 -26.84 19.34 -40.10
C ASN A 138 -26.28 18.29 -41.08
N TRP A 139 -26.21 17.03 -40.64
CA TRP A 139 -25.86 15.88 -41.50
C TRP A 139 -27.02 15.51 -42.44
N THR A 140 -27.76 16.49 -42.94
CA THR A 140 -28.77 16.27 -44.00
C THR A 140 -28.20 16.73 -45.31
N ALA A 141 -27.60 15.86 -46.05
CA ALA A 141 -27.48 15.90 -47.49
C ALA A 141 -27.65 14.50 -48.03
#